data_17b96c449dba561384a4abf0b85c3abd
#
_entry.id   17b96c449dba561384a4abf0b85c3abd
#
_cell.length_a   1.000
_cell.length_b   1.000
_cell.length_c   1.000
_cell.angle_alpha   90.00
_cell.angle_beta   90.00
_cell.angle_gamma   90.00
#
_symmetry.space_group_name_H-M   'P 1'
#
loop_
_entity.id
_entity.type
_entity.pdbx_description
1 polymer ?
#
loop_
_entity_poly.entity_id
_entity_poly.type
_entity_poly.pdbx_seq_one_letter_code
_entity_poly.pdbx_strand_id
1 'polypeptide(L)'
;MKLDVALCESIARICGVPADEVSPASTLGDLGIDSLAAAEIITDVEIRTGIELPMDVLRGLNQMQTVGEVACHLQAGVQRPAAHSEP
;
A
#
# COMPACT_ATOMS: atom_id res chain seq x y z
N MET A 1 -13.03 2.91 4.76
CA MET A 1 -12.31 1.63 4.70
C MET A 1 -10.93 1.82 5.32
N LYS A 2 -10.50 0.89 6.12
CA LYS A 2 -9.19 0.98 6.74
C LYS A 2 -8.10 0.76 5.70
N LEU A 3 -6.97 1.39 5.94
CA LEU A 3 -5.87 1.39 4.97
C LEU A 3 -5.34 -0.02 4.72
N ASP A 4 -5.17 -0.82 5.77
CA ASP A 4 -4.66 -2.17 5.61
C ASP A 4 -5.66 -3.07 4.87
N VAL A 5 -6.94 -2.89 5.12
CA VAL A 5 -7.98 -3.64 4.41
C VAL A 5 -7.99 -3.23 2.95
N ALA A 6 -7.92 -1.93 2.68
CA ALA A 6 -7.89 -1.44 1.30
C ALA A 6 -6.67 -1.99 0.57
N LEU A 7 -5.53 -2.03 1.24
CA LEU A 7 -4.31 -2.55 0.63
C LEU A 7 -4.47 -4.02 0.24
N CYS A 8 -4.99 -4.83 1.15
CA CYS A 8 -5.18 -6.25 0.87
C CYS A 8 -6.15 -6.47 -0.30
N GLU A 9 -7.24 -5.71 -0.32
CA GLU A 9 -8.21 -5.86 -1.40
C GLU A 9 -7.66 -5.37 -2.73
N SER A 10 -6.88 -4.31 -2.71
CA SER A 10 -6.25 -3.81 -3.94
C SER A 10 -5.26 -4.82 -4.48
N ILE A 11 -4.47 -5.42 -3.62
CA ILE A 11 -3.52 -6.44 -4.03
C ILE A 11 -4.25 -7.64 -4.62
N ALA A 12 -5.31 -8.08 -3.96
CA ALA A 12 -6.07 -9.22 -4.44
C ALA A 12 -6.63 -8.96 -5.83
N ARG A 13 -7.18 -7.78 -6.05
CA ARG A 13 -7.77 -7.43 -7.33
C ARG A 13 -6.72 -7.33 -8.43
N ILE A 14 -5.64 -6.65 -8.15
CA ILE A 14 -4.64 -6.36 -9.18
C ILE A 14 -3.79 -7.58 -9.47
N CYS A 15 -3.46 -8.36 -8.43
CA CYS A 15 -2.65 -9.56 -8.60
C CYS A 15 -3.47 -10.78 -9.00
N GLY A 16 -4.79 -10.70 -8.89
CA GLY A 16 -5.64 -11.81 -9.30
C GLY A 16 -5.62 -12.98 -8.32
N VAL A 17 -5.46 -12.70 -7.03
CA VAL A 17 -5.46 -13.75 -6.00
C VAL A 17 -6.62 -13.50 -5.03
N PRO A 18 -7.10 -14.54 -4.34
CA PRO A 18 -8.13 -14.35 -3.33
C PRO A 18 -7.63 -13.46 -2.20
N ALA A 19 -8.51 -12.61 -1.70
CA ALA A 19 -8.13 -11.66 -0.64
C ALA A 19 -7.66 -12.37 0.62
N ASP A 20 -8.23 -13.54 0.91
CA ASP A 20 -7.86 -14.28 2.10
C ASP A 20 -6.48 -14.94 1.98
N GLU A 21 -5.89 -14.93 0.79
CA GLU A 21 -4.52 -15.41 0.61
C GLU A 21 -3.49 -14.30 0.75
N VAL A 22 -3.93 -13.06 0.89
CA VAL A 22 -3.02 -11.94 1.09
C VAL A 22 -2.88 -11.72 2.59
N SER A 23 -1.69 -11.93 3.11
CA SER A 23 -1.43 -11.78 4.54
C SER A 23 -0.26 -10.83 4.75
N PRO A 24 -0.07 -10.34 5.98
CA PRO A 24 1.08 -9.47 6.24
C PRO A 24 2.42 -10.14 5.97
N ALA A 25 2.47 -11.47 6.05
CA ALA A 25 3.70 -12.20 5.78
C ALA A 25 3.93 -12.47 4.31
N SER A 26 2.94 -12.24 3.46
CA SER A 26 3.09 -12.45 2.02
C SER A 26 4.16 -11.52 1.48
N THR A 27 5.05 -12.06 0.65
CA THR A 27 6.10 -11.24 0.05
C THR A 27 5.60 -10.67 -1.25
N LEU A 28 6.07 -9.47 -1.57
CA LEU A 28 5.68 -8.80 -2.81
C LEU A 28 6.17 -9.61 -4.01
N GLY A 29 7.34 -10.22 -3.89
CA GLY A 29 7.86 -11.04 -4.97
C GLY A 29 7.00 -12.25 -5.27
N ASP A 30 6.51 -12.91 -4.21
CA ASP A 30 5.65 -14.09 -4.39
C ASP A 30 4.32 -13.70 -5.02
N LEU A 31 3.86 -12.48 -4.77
CA LEU A 31 2.61 -12.00 -5.36
C LEU A 31 2.81 -11.45 -6.77
N GLY A 32 4.07 -11.36 -7.22
CA GLY A 32 4.35 -10.84 -8.55
C GLY A 32 4.21 -9.34 -8.66
N ILE A 33 4.39 -8.62 -7.56
CA ILE A 33 4.22 -7.17 -7.55
C ILE A 33 5.53 -6.52 -7.98
N ASP A 34 5.51 -5.93 -9.17
CA ASP A 34 6.63 -5.13 -9.66
C ASP A 34 6.30 -3.65 -9.47
N SER A 35 7.13 -2.78 -10.03
CA SER A 35 6.96 -1.34 -9.86
C SER A 35 5.64 -0.85 -10.44
N LEU A 36 5.25 -1.40 -11.58
CA LEU A 36 4.01 -0.99 -12.22
C LEU A 36 2.80 -1.45 -11.39
N ALA A 37 2.83 -2.70 -10.95
CA ALA A 37 1.74 -3.22 -10.13
C ALA A 37 1.65 -2.45 -8.82
N ALA A 38 2.79 -2.11 -8.22
CA ALA A 38 2.79 -1.34 -6.98
C ALA A 38 2.12 0.01 -7.19
N ALA A 39 2.41 0.68 -8.30
CA ALA A 39 1.78 1.98 -8.59
C ALA A 39 0.27 1.82 -8.74
N GLU A 40 -0.17 0.77 -9.39
CA GLU A 40 -1.60 0.52 -9.56
C GLU A 40 -2.27 0.23 -8.23
N ILE A 41 -1.60 -0.54 -7.38
CA ILE A 41 -2.13 -0.87 -6.06
C ILE A 41 -2.28 0.39 -5.22
N ILE A 42 -1.29 1.26 -5.23
CA ILE A 42 -1.34 2.49 -4.45
C ILE A 42 -2.47 3.39 -4.95
N THR A 43 -2.62 3.52 -6.25
CA THR A 43 -3.71 4.32 -6.82
C THR A 43 -5.06 3.76 -6.39
N ASP A 44 -5.21 2.44 -6.42
CA ASP A 44 -6.46 1.81 -6.02
C ASP A 44 -6.73 2.02 -4.53
N VAL A 45 -5.70 1.95 -3.70
CA VAL A 45 -5.83 2.22 -2.27
C VAL A 45 -6.31 3.64 -2.03
N GLU A 46 -5.74 4.60 -2.76
CA GLU A 46 -6.16 6.00 -2.63
C GLU A 46 -7.62 6.17 -3.00
N ILE A 47 -8.04 5.51 -4.05
CA ILE A 47 -9.43 5.60 -4.49
C ILE A 47 -10.36 4.99 -3.44
N ARG A 48 -10.00 3.84 -2.90
CA ARG A 48 -10.84 3.12 -1.94
C ARG A 48 -10.97 3.85 -0.62
N THR A 49 -9.89 4.48 -0.18
CA THR A 49 -9.86 5.12 1.14
C THR A 49 -10.17 6.61 1.09
N GLY A 50 -10.03 7.22 -0.08
CA GLY A 50 -10.14 8.67 -0.20
C GLY A 50 -8.94 9.39 0.38
N ILE A 51 -7.88 8.67 0.70
CA ILE A 51 -6.67 9.24 1.28
C ILE A 51 -5.65 9.44 0.18
N GLU A 52 -5.03 10.62 0.15
CA GLU A 52 -3.97 10.90 -0.79
C GLU A 52 -2.63 10.61 -0.12
N LEU A 53 -1.82 9.75 -0.74
CA LEU A 53 -0.56 9.34 -0.15
C LEU A 53 0.58 10.22 -0.66
N PRO A 54 1.38 10.80 0.24
CA PRO A 54 2.47 11.69 -0.17
C PRO A 54 3.54 10.96 -0.98
N MET A 55 4.22 11.70 -1.81
CA MET A 55 5.24 11.13 -2.68
C MET A 55 6.39 10.51 -1.89
N ASP A 56 6.76 11.09 -0.75
CA ASP A 56 7.85 10.53 0.03
C ASP A 56 7.46 9.18 0.65
N VAL A 57 6.18 8.95 0.89
CA VAL A 57 5.71 7.65 1.33
C VAL A 57 5.88 6.64 0.21
N LEU A 58 5.55 7.05 -1.01
CA LEU A 58 5.63 6.15 -2.16
C LEU A 58 7.05 5.76 -2.50
N ARG A 59 8.01 6.65 -2.22
CA ARG A 59 9.41 6.39 -2.57
C ARG A 59 10.00 5.22 -1.82
N GLY A 60 9.50 4.93 -0.62
CA GLY A 60 10.04 3.86 0.18
C GLY A 60 9.49 2.49 -0.15
N LEU A 61 8.50 2.43 -1.03
CA LEU A 61 7.80 1.17 -1.26
C LEU A 61 8.67 0.11 -1.90
N ASN A 62 9.59 0.50 -2.77
CA ASN A 62 10.42 -0.49 -3.45
C ASN A 62 11.46 -1.13 -2.52
N GLN A 63 11.57 -0.65 -1.29
CA GLN A 63 12.43 -1.27 -0.29
C GLN A 63 11.66 -2.20 0.63
N MET A 64 10.34 -2.24 0.51
CA MET A 64 9.52 -3.13 1.31
C MET A 64 9.54 -4.53 0.70
N GLN A 65 9.44 -5.54 1.53
CA GLN A 65 9.46 -6.92 1.08
C GLN A 65 8.16 -7.66 1.33
N THR A 66 7.40 -7.26 2.33
CA THR A 66 6.16 -7.95 2.67
C THR A 66 4.99 -6.97 2.67
N VAL A 67 3.80 -7.54 2.56
CA VAL A 67 2.56 -6.75 2.61
C VAL A 67 2.48 -6.01 3.94
N GLY A 68 2.88 -6.67 5.03
CA GLY A 68 2.86 -6.03 6.34
C GLY A 68 3.75 -4.81 6.42
N GLU A 69 4.93 -4.89 5.80
CA GLU A 69 5.82 -3.73 5.77
C GLU A 69 5.21 -2.58 5.00
N VAL A 70 4.57 -2.89 3.87
CA VAL A 70 3.90 -1.86 3.08
C VAL A 70 2.78 -1.24 3.89
N ALA A 71 1.97 -2.06 4.54
CA ALA A 71 0.85 -1.55 5.34
C ALA A 71 1.35 -0.63 6.45
N CYS A 72 2.40 -1.04 7.16
CA CYS A 72 2.96 -0.21 8.22
C CYS A 72 3.51 1.11 7.68
N HIS A 73 4.19 1.04 6.56
CA HIS A 73 4.78 2.22 5.95
C HIS A 73 3.70 3.22 5.52
N LEU A 74 2.64 2.72 4.89
CA LEU A 74 1.54 3.59 4.46
C LEU A 74 0.82 4.17 5.66
N GLN A 75 0.59 3.37 6.68
CA GLN A 75 -0.11 3.84 7.87
C GLN A 75 0.68 4.93 8.58
N ALA A 76 1.99 4.74 8.69
CA ALA A 76 2.86 5.74 9.30
C ALA A 76 2.85 7.05 8.51
N GLY A 77 2.83 6.94 7.19
CA GLY A 77 2.79 8.13 6.35
C GLY A 77 1.50 8.91 6.49
N VAL A 78 0.39 8.19 6.60
CA VAL A 78 -0.92 8.82 6.75
C VAL A 78 -1.04 9.49 8.12
N GLN A 79 -0.49 8.87 9.15
CA GLN A 79 -0.59 9.40 10.50
C GLN A 79 0.41 10.49 10.80
N ARG A 80 1.36 10.72 9.89
CA ARG A 80 2.36 11.76 10.09
C ARG A 80 1.65 13.10 10.20
N PRO A 81 1.98 13.92 11.18
CA PRO A 81 1.37 15.24 11.30
C PRO A 81 1.59 15.98 9.99
N ALA A 82 0.71 16.88 9.71
CA ALA A 82 0.76 17.60 8.46
C ALA A 82 1.90 18.58 8.45
N ALA A 83 3.05 18.05 8.63
CA ALA A 83 4.23 18.87 8.66
C ALA A 83 4.38 19.62 7.37
N HIS A 84 3.89 18.99 6.35
CA HIS A 84 3.92 19.62 5.09
C HIS A 84 3.06 20.84 5.05
N SER A 85 2.19 20.97 5.97
CA SER A 85 1.33 22.06 5.89
C SER A 85 1.91 23.24 6.54
N GLU A 86 2.85 23.11 7.04
CA GLU A 86 3.15 24.12 7.59
C GLU A 86 3.15 25.16 7.10
N PRO A 87 2.84 25.73 7.27
CA PRO A 87 2.56 26.91 6.83
C PRO A 87 3.19 27.63 6.90
#